data_a6d41012f34f035bc3c5cd3518920c50
#
_entry.id   a6d41012f34f035bc3c5cd3518920c50
#
_cell.length_a   1.000
_cell.length_b   1.000
_cell.length_c   1.000
_cell.angle_alpha   90.00
_cell.angle_beta   90.00
_cell.angle_gamma   90.00
#
_symmetry.space_group_name_H-M   'P 1'
#
loop_
_entity.id
_entity.type
_entity.pdbx_description
1 polymer ?
#
loop_
_entity_poly.entity_id
_entity_poly.type
_entity_poly.pdbx_seq_one_letter_code
_entity_poly.pdbx_strand_id
1 'polypeptide(L)'
;MAMKIGQLRCLIAAAEYGSFRRAGEALQMKQSSISRAIRQLEDELGVSLFERRSTGAYLTDAGGSLLREARSALEQLDLAEKTAAAAGRAEIGIVRVGILTSLAGGFLREIVRCYAHRHPEITIDIRDGGRKEHIEAVRSRKLDVAFVVGDSSIADCEIASLWRERVYVALPERHELAGRRQLDWSDLRCESFIVSRSEPGPAVHDYIVRRLSDYCTSPEILYKGVVQETLMNLVGLGQGITLVSAAWMDVKVPNLVLRPLSDPADIMLFSAVWSPLNDNPALRRFISVAHTLAGRVRRGASDWAPEALATTPVGGVSSAGARKPDPSP
;
A
#
# COMPACT_ATOMS: atom_id res chain seq x y z
N MET A 1 39.60 -11.37 -16.22
CA MET A 1 39.90 -9.98 -15.77
C MET A 1 38.65 -9.14 -15.98
N ALA A 2 38.26 -8.27 -15.06
CA ALA A 2 37.00 -7.51 -15.15
C ALA A 2 37.31 -6.06 -15.57
N MET A 3 36.76 -5.65 -16.67
CA MET A 3 36.76 -4.28 -17.17
C MET A 3 36.24 -3.32 -16.12
N LYS A 4 36.89 -2.19 -15.87
CA LYS A 4 36.50 -1.25 -14.80
C LYS A 4 35.66 -0.11 -15.35
N ILE A 5 34.66 0.33 -14.62
CA ILE A 5 33.76 1.45 -14.98
C ILE A 5 34.60 2.71 -15.34
N GLY A 6 35.66 3.00 -14.58
CA GLY A 6 36.55 4.13 -14.87
C GLY A 6 37.24 4.05 -16.22
N GLN A 7 37.59 2.85 -16.70
CA GLN A 7 38.20 2.66 -18.05
C GLN A 7 37.16 2.96 -19.14
N LEU A 8 35.87 2.53 -18.96
CA LEU A 8 34.79 2.84 -19.89
C LEU A 8 34.51 4.35 -19.98
N ARG A 9 34.51 5.05 -18.82
CA ARG A 9 34.36 6.51 -18.82
C ARG A 9 35.52 7.20 -19.56
N CYS A 10 36.76 6.72 -19.38
CA CYS A 10 37.89 7.23 -20.13
C CYS A 10 37.79 6.98 -21.65
N LEU A 11 37.30 5.79 -22.05
CA LEU A 11 37.07 5.44 -23.46
C LEU A 11 36.05 6.41 -24.09
N ILE A 12 34.90 6.61 -23.44
CA ILE A 12 33.82 7.47 -23.91
C ILE A 12 34.31 8.92 -24.05
N ALA A 13 34.95 9.47 -23.02
CA ALA A 13 35.46 10.82 -23.07
C ALA A 13 36.57 11.00 -24.15
N ALA A 14 37.47 10.02 -24.27
CA ALA A 14 38.51 10.08 -25.32
C ALA A 14 37.93 10.07 -26.75
N ALA A 15 36.84 9.31 -26.94
CA ALA A 15 36.12 9.26 -28.21
C ALA A 15 35.36 10.56 -28.50
N GLU A 16 34.68 11.13 -27.52
CA GLU A 16 33.88 12.35 -27.67
C GLU A 16 34.76 13.57 -27.96
N TYR A 17 35.86 13.71 -27.24
CA TYR A 17 36.72 14.88 -27.38
C TYR A 17 37.83 14.70 -28.44
N GLY A 18 37.99 13.49 -29.01
CA GLY A 18 39.00 13.18 -30.00
C GLY A 18 40.44 13.40 -29.51
N SER A 19 40.66 13.55 -28.21
CA SER A 19 41.94 13.89 -27.60
C SER A 19 42.00 13.44 -26.14
N PHE A 20 43.04 12.71 -25.77
CA PHE A 20 43.27 12.29 -24.39
C PHE A 20 43.53 13.45 -23.42
N ARG A 21 44.04 14.58 -23.92
CA ARG A 21 44.21 15.80 -23.12
C ARG A 21 42.85 16.41 -22.79
N ARG A 22 41.98 16.63 -23.81
CA ARG A 22 40.65 17.20 -23.60
C ARG A 22 39.75 16.26 -22.78
N ALA A 23 39.87 14.95 -22.99
CA ALA A 23 39.18 13.97 -22.15
C ALA A 23 39.60 14.04 -20.67
N GLY A 24 40.93 14.27 -20.43
CA GLY A 24 41.42 14.48 -19.07
C GLY A 24 40.87 15.76 -18.43
N GLU A 25 40.80 16.85 -19.19
CA GLU A 25 40.19 18.11 -18.73
C GLU A 25 38.70 17.92 -18.36
N ALA A 26 37.95 17.23 -19.22
CA ALA A 26 36.52 16.96 -19.00
C ALA A 26 36.25 16.05 -17.77
N LEU A 27 37.09 15.05 -17.55
CA LEU A 27 36.99 14.13 -16.43
C LEU A 27 37.76 14.57 -15.16
N GLN A 28 38.37 15.76 -15.17
CA GLN A 28 39.23 16.29 -14.10
C GLN A 28 40.39 15.34 -13.76
N MET A 29 40.96 14.69 -14.77
CA MET A 29 42.05 13.73 -14.66
C MET A 29 43.28 14.19 -15.45
N LYS A 30 44.46 13.73 -15.04
CA LYS A 30 45.69 13.96 -15.86
C LYS A 30 45.62 13.17 -17.17
N GLN A 31 46.06 13.76 -18.27
CA GLN A 31 46.12 13.09 -19.57
C GLN A 31 46.87 11.74 -19.51
N SER A 32 47.93 11.65 -18.69
CA SER A 32 48.66 10.41 -18.46
C SER A 32 47.80 9.30 -17.84
N SER A 33 46.82 9.66 -16.97
CA SER A 33 45.88 8.72 -16.37
C SER A 33 44.90 8.19 -17.40
N ILE A 34 44.36 9.06 -18.27
CA ILE A 34 43.49 8.65 -19.39
C ILE A 34 44.24 7.69 -20.30
N SER A 35 45.47 8.08 -20.74
CA SER A 35 46.30 7.25 -21.64
C SER A 35 46.61 5.89 -21.01
N ARG A 36 46.88 5.84 -19.69
CA ARG A 36 47.14 4.58 -18.99
C ARG A 36 45.89 3.70 -18.91
N ALA A 37 44.73 4.28 -18.58
CA ALA A 37 43.44 3.57 -18.50
C ALA A 37 43.05 2.96 -19.84
N ILE A 38 43.22 3.71 -20.94
CA ILE A 38 42.97 3.21 -22.32
C ILE A 38 43.96 2.10 -22.68
N ARG A 39 45.25 2.29 -22.43
CA ARG A 39 46.25 1.26 -22.75
C ARG A 39 45.99 -0.03 -21.98
N GLN A 40 45.70 0.08 -20.68
CA GLN A 40 45.37 -1.09 -19.88
C GLN A 40 44.13 -1.81 -20.43
N LEU A 41 43.10 -1.08 -20.90
CA LEU A 41 41.92 -1.66 -21.54
C LEU A 41 42.25 -2.35 -22.85
N GLU A 42 43.13 -1.76 -23.70
CA GLU A 42 43.63 -2.35 -24.94
C GLU A 42 44.44 -3.63 -24.66
N ASP A 43 45.31 -3.61 -23.63
CA ASP A 43 46.08 -4.77 -23.19
C ASP A 43 45.19 -5.91 -22.70
N GLU A 44 44.16 -5.58 -21.90
CA GLU A 44 43.20 -6.57 -21.39
C GLU A 44 42.35 -7.22 -22.48
N LEU A 45 42.02 -6.48 -23.54
CA LEU A 45 41.22 -6.95 -24.68
C LEU A 45 42.05 -7.54 -25.82
N GLY A 46 43.35 -7.30 -25.82
CA GLY A 46 44.26 -7.74 -26.88
C GLY A 46 44.05 -7.03 -28.24
N VAL A 47 43.40 -5.85 -28.22
CA VAL A 47 43.10 -5.07 -29.44
C VAL A 47 43.32 -3.57 -29.21
N SER A 48 43.77 -2.85 -30.23
CA SER A 48 43.85 -1.39 -30.17
C SER A 48 42.49 -0.78 -30.35
N LEU A 49 42.11 0.14 -29.46
CA LEU A 49 40.83 0.87 -29.49
C LEU A 49 40.96 2.24 -30.13
N PHE A 50 42.19 2.81 -30.14
CA PHE A 50 42.48 4.11 -30.75
C PHE A 50 43.69 4.05 -31.66
N GLU A 51 43.57 4.72 -32.81
CA GLU A 51 44.69 5.14 -33.63
C GLU A 51 45.17 6.52 -33.14
N ARG A 52 46.47 6.62 -32.81
CA ARG A 52 47.10 7.87 -32.42
C ARG A 52 47.72 8.54 -33.64
N ARG A 53 47.15 9.68 -34.04
CA ARG A 53 47.69 10.50 -35.13
C ARG A 53 48.15 11.85 -34.57
N SER A 54 48.97 12.58 -35.32
CA SER A 54 49.39 13.93 -34.90
C SER A 54 48.25 14.92 -34.71
N THR A 55 47.09 14.60 -35.32
CA THR A 55 45.84 15.41 -35.25
C THR A 55 44.90 14.99 -34.13
N GLY A 56 45.16 13.88 -33.39
CA GLY A 56 44.31 13.43 -32.32
C GLY A 56 44.24 11.92 -32.11
N ALA A 57 43.24 11.47 -31.39
CA ALA A 57 42.94 10.07 -31.12
C ALA A 57 41.63 9.69 -31.86
N TYR A 58 41.72 8.71 -32.75
CA TYR A 58 40.61 8.23 -33.57
C TYR A 58 40.30 6.80 -33.20
N LEU A 59 38.99 6.46 -33.11
CA LEU A 59 38.57 5.10 -32.81
C LEU A 59 38.93 4.15 -33.98
N THR A 60 39.37 2.94 -33.61
CA THR A 60 39.38 1.78 -34.50
C THR A 60 37.96 1.21 -34.63
N ASP A 61 37.73 0.25 -35.55
CA ASP A 61 36.45 -0.47 -35.64
C ASP A 61 36.11 -1.19 -34.31
N ALA A 62 37.10 -1.80 -33.65
CA ALA A 62 36.97 -2.41 -32.35
C ALA A 62 36.61 -1.37 -31.25
N GLY A 63 37.28 -0.19 -31.31
CA GLY A 63 36.98 0.93 -30.41
C GLY A 63 35.57 1.45 -30.59
N GLY A 64 35.09 1.59 -31.86
CA GLY A 64 33.71 1.99 -32.16
C GLY A 64 32.65 1.01 -31.68
N SER A 65 32.92 -0.29 -31.80
CA SER A 65 32.05 -1.35 -31.29
C SER A 65 31.98 -1.33 -29.76
N LEU A 66 33.14 -1.28 -29.10
CA LEU A 66 33.20 -1.21 -27.64
C LEU A 66 32.54 0.07 -27.07
N LEU A 67 32.67 1.21 -27.76
CA LEU A 67 32.06 2.46 -27.35
C LEU A 67 30.55 2.37 -27.27
N ARG A 68 29.89 1.72 -28.23
CA ARG A 68 28.42 1.51 -28.18
C ARG A 68 27.99 0.71 -26.98
N GLU A 69 28.66 -0.43 -26.72
CA GLU A 69 28.36 -1.29 -25.59
C GLU A 69 28.69 -0.62 -24.25
N ALA A 70 29.79 0.13 -24.20
CA ALA A 70 30.20 0.87 -23.00
C ALA A 70 29.16 1.94 -22.60
N ARG A 71 28.58 2.67 -23.56
CA ARG A 71 27.52 3.65 -23.32
C ARG A 71 26.27 2.97 -22.74
N SER A 72 25.82 1.90 -23.40
CA SER A 72 24.66 1.15 -22.96
C SER A 72 24.83 0.58 -21.52
N ALA A 73 26.01 0.04 -21.23
CA ALA A 73 26.32 -0.49 -19.91
C ALA A 73 26.32 0.60 -18.82
N LEU A 74 26.87 1.78 -19.09
CA LEU A 74 26.84 2.89 -18.14
C LEU A 74 25.44 3.45 -17.94
N GLU A 75 24.62 3.55 -18.97
CA GLU A 75 23.21 3.95 -18.87
C GLU A 75 22.41 2.98 -17.99
N GLN A 76 22.65 1.67 -18.14
CA GLN A 76 22.01 0.65 -17.30
C GLN A 76 22.45 0.75 -15.82
N LEU A 77 23.72 1.04 -15.56
CA LEU A 77 24.23 1.26 -14.20
C LEU A 77 23.59 2.50 -13.56
N ASP A 78 23.54 3.61 -14.28
CA ASP A 78 22.88 4.84 -13.80
C ASP A 78 21.39 4.62 -13.53
N LEU A 79 20.71 3.83 -14.36
CA LEU A 79 19.31 3.46 -14.12
C LEU A 79 19.16 2.58 -12.87
N ALA A 80 20.06 1.61 -12.68
CA ALA A 80 20.06 0.75 -11.49
C ALA A 80 20.30 1.57 -10.21
N GLU A 81 21.23 2.52 -10.20
CA GLU A 81 21.49 3.43 -9.08
C GLU A 81 20.25 4.29 -8.76
N LYS A 82 19.62 4.88 -9.79
CA LYS A 82 18.38 5.67 -9.63
C LYS A 82 17.24 4.83 -9.06
N THR A 83 17.07 3.59 -9.59
CA THR A 83 16.03 2.67 -9.13
C THR A 83 16.25 2.26 -7.66
N ALA A 84 17.49 1.91 -7.29
CA ALA A 84 17.81 1.58 -5.90
C ALA A 84 17.58 2.77 -4.95
N ALA A 85 17.98 3.97 -5.37
CA ALA A 85 17.76 5.20 -4.59
C ALA A 85 16.26 5.53 -4.46
N ALA A 86 15.46 5.36 -5.53
CA ALA A 86 14.01 5.57 -5.50
C ALA A 86 13.31 4.56 -4.57
N ALA A 87 13.73 3.29 -4.59
CA ALA A 87 13.25 2.27 -3.67
C ALA A 87 13.59 2.62 -2.21
N GLY A 88 14.81 3.05 -1.94
CA GLY A 88 15.23 3.49 -0.60
C GLY A 88 14.47 4.72 -0.09
N ARG A 89 14.01 5.61 -0.99
CA ARG A 89 13.13 6.74 -0.66
C ARG A 89 11.66 6.40 -0.63
N ALA A 90 11.27 5.15 -0.85
CA ALA A 90 9.88 4.70 -1.01
C ALA A 90 9.11 5.43 -2.13
N GLU A 91 9.78 5.78 -3.20
CA GLU A 91 9.14 6.36 -4.40
C GLU A 91 8.57 5.26 -5.28
N ILE A 92 9.19 4.08 -5.28
CA ILE A 92 8.73 2.83 -5.91
C ILE A 92 8.80 1.68 -4.90
N GLY A 93 8.01 0.65 -5.10
CA GLY A 93 8.06 -0.55 -4.26
C GLY A 93 6.71 -1.25 -4.12
N ILE A 94 6.64 -2.13 -3.14
CA ILE A 94 5.44 -2.90 -2.81
C ILE A 94 5.20 -2.80 -1.30
N VAL A 95 3.94 -2.58 -0.90
CA VAL A 95 3.46 -2.78 0.47
C VAL A 95 2.44 -3.91 0.47
N ARG A 96 2.68 -4.95 1.29
CA ARG A 96 1.82 -6.12 1.43
C ARG A 96 0.94 -5.97 2.64
N VAL A 97 -0.37 -5.92 2.40
CA VAL A 97 -1.38 -5.57 3.40
C VAL A 97 -2.32 -6.76 3.63
N GLY A 98 -2.35 -7.28 4.85
CA GLY A 98 -3.32 -8.28 5.26
C GLY A 98 -4.60 -7.63 5.78
N ILE A 99 -5.76 -8.12 5.35
CA ILE A 99 -7.06 -7.60 5.76
C ILE A 99 -7.98 -8.72 6.26
N LEU A 100 -8.82 -8.38 7.25
CA LEU A 100 -9.85 -9.26 7.82
C LEU A 100 -11.27 -8.85 7.41
N THR A 101 -11.41 -7.67 6.81
CA THR A 101 -12.70 -7.06 6.50
C THR A 101 -12.76 -6.64 5.04
N SER A 102 -13.99 -6.43 4.56
CA SER A 102 -14.22 -5.96 3.20
C SER A 102 -13.63 -4.58 2.95
N LEU A 103 -13.08 -4.39 1.75
CA LEU A 103 -12.69 -3.08 1.20
C LEU A 103 -13.86 -2.39 0.45
N ALA A 104 -15.06 -2.94 0.53
CA ALA A 104 -16.21 -2.39 -0.18
C ALA A 104 -16.58 -0.97 0.32
N GLY A 105 -16.29 -0.67 1.59
CA GLY A 105 -16.49 0.63 2.21
C GLY A 105 -15.58 0.87 3.40
N GLY A 106 -15.88 1.90 4.19
CA GLY A 106 -15.26 2.16 5.48
C GLY A 106 -13.85 2.77 5.45
N PHE A 107 -13.26 2.86 6.64
CA PHE A 107 -12.00 3.56 6.87
C PHE A 107 -10.81 2.90 6.19
N LEU A 108 -10.77 1.56 6.13
CA LEU A 108 -9.67 0.83 5.49
C LEU A 108 -9.59 1.13 3.99
N ARG A 109 -10.74 1.18 3.31
CA ARG A 109 -10.82 1.60 1.90
C ARG A 109 -10.25 3.01 1.71
N GLU A 110 -10.54 3.91 2.62
CA GLU A 110 -10.04 5.29 2.55
C GLU A 110 -8.52 5.37 2.76
N ILE A 111 -7.95 4.56 3.64
CA ILE A 111 -6.48 4.45 3.79
C ILE A 111 -5.87 4.02 2.45
N VAL A 112 -6.37 2.94 1.86
CA VAL A 112 -5.85 2.39 0.60
C VAL A 112 -5.98 3.43 -0.53
N ARG A 113 -7.15 4.08 -0.65
CA ARG A 113 -7.39 5.12 -1.65
C ARG A 113 -6.45 6.31 -1.51
N CYS A 114 -6.30 6.82 -0.29
CA CYS A 114 -5.44 7.95 0.02
C CYS A 114 -3.97 7.63 -0.24
N TYR A 115 -3.54 6.42 0.12
CA TYR A 115 -2.16 5.98 -0.10
C TYR A 115 -1.85 5.81 -1.58
N ALA A 116 -2.71 5.12 -2.33
CA ALA A 116 -2.55 4.94 -3.78
C ALA A 116 -2.49 6.27 -4.54
N HIS A 117 -3.33 7.24 -4.12
CA HIS A 117 -3.30 8.57 -4.73
C HIS A 117 -2.01 9.34 -4.46
N ARG A 118 -1.44 9.22 -3.25
CA ARG A 118 -0.21 9.92 -2.86
C ARG A 118 1.07 9.26 -3.33
N HIS A 119 1.01 7.97 -3.57
CA HIS A 119 2.16 7.12 -3.93
C HIS A 119 1.80 6.20 -5.09
N PRO A 120 1.54 6.75 -6.31
CA PRO A 120 1.03 5.99 -7.44
C PRO A 120 2.02 4.92 -7.96
N GLU A 121 3.32 5.10 -7.71
CA GLU A 121 4.36 4.16 -8.10
C GLU A 121 4.60 3.03 -7.08
N ILE A 122 3.83 3.02 -5.97
CA ILE A 122 3.90 1.94 -4.98
C ILE A 122 2.72 1.00 -5.18
N THR A 123 3.02 -0.27 -5.43
CA THR A 123 2.01 -1.32 -5.52
C THR A 123 1.50 -1.69 -4.12
N ILE A 124 0.18 -1.73 -3.93
CA ILE A 124 -0.45 -2.26 -2.73
C ILE A 124 -0.90 -3.70 -3.06
N ASP A 125 -0.24 -4.69 -2.44
CA ASP A 125 -0.61 -6.10 -2.54
C ASP A 125 -1.50 -6.47 -1.35
N ILE A 126 -2.80 -6.68 -1.61
CA ILE A 126 -3.80 -6.92 -0.57
C ILE A 126 -4.10 -8.41 -0.50
N ARG A 127 -4.14 -8.95 0.72
CA ARG A 127 -4.41 -10.35 0.99
C ARG A 127 -5.47 -10.51 2.06
N ASP A 128 -6.51 -11.27 1.73
CA ASP A 128 -7.49 -11.73 2.70
C ASP A 128 -6.92 -12.89 3.52
N GLY A 129 -7.33 -12.99 4.78
CA GLY A 129 -6.91 -14.10 5.64
C GLY A 129 -7.36 -13.94 7.09
N GLY A 130 -7.13 -14.95 7.90
CA GLY A 130 -7.46 -14.96 9.31
C GLY A 130 -6.44 -14.23 10.18
N ARG A 131 -6.87 -13.80 11.39
CA ARG A 131 -6.00 -13.10 12.36
C ARG A 131 -4.69 -13.86 12.62
N LYS A 132 -4.74 -15.17 12.85
CA LYS A 132 -3.56 -15.99 13.15
C LYS A 132 -2.61 -16.04 11.95
N GLU A 133 -3.16 -16.30 10.77
CA GLU A 133 -2.41 -16.35 9.51
C GLU A 133 -1.70 -15.02 9.23
N HIS A 134 -2.40 -13.91 9.40
CA HIS A 134 -1.84 -12.57 9.20
C HIS A 134 -0.72 -12.24 10.17
N ILE A 135 -0.87 -12.59 11.46
CA ILE A 135 0.19 -12.38 12.45
C ILE A 135 1.45 -13.18 12.10
N GLU A 136 1.29 -14.45 11.70
CA GLU A 136 2.41 -15.28 11.25
C GLU A 136 3.06 -14.74 9.97
N ALA A 137 2.24 -14.25 9.03
CA ALA A 137 2.73 -13.63 7.80
C ALA A 137 3.49 -12.32 8.05
N VAL A 138 3.06 -11.50 9.02
CA VAL A 138 3.79 -10.30 9.47
C VAL A 138 5.12 -10.68 10.10
N ARG A 139 5.14 -11.66 11.03
CA ARG A 139 6.37 -12.15 11.67
C ARG A 139 7.38 -12.70 10.67
N SER A 140 6.89 -13.45 9.68
CA SER A 140 7.72 -14.03 8.61
C SER A 140 8.01 -13.07 7.45
N ARG A 141 7.61 -11.80 7.55
CA ARG A 141 7.75 -10.74 6.51
C ARG A 141 7.10 -11.08 5.16
N LYS A 142 6.13 -11.97 5.16
CA LYS A 142 5.26 -12.23 3.98
C LYS A 142 4.21 -11.15 3.81
N LEU A 143 3.83 -10.48 4.92
CA LEU A 143 3.07 -9.24 4.95
C LEU A 143 3.90 -8.14 5.60
N ASP A 144 3.73 -6.93 5.13
CA ASP A 144 4.35 -5.74 5.73
C ASP A 144 3.50 -5.21 6.89
N VAL A 145 2.18 -5.25 6.75
CA VAL A 145 1.20 -4.83 7.77
C VAL A 145 -0.04 -5.70 7.67
N ALA A 146 -0.70 -5.93 8.79
CA ALA A 146 -2.02 -6.55 8.84
C ALA A 146 -2.97 -5.69 9.65
N PHE A 147 -4.23 -5.60 9.23
CA PHE A 147 -5.29 -4.99 10.01
C PHE A 147 -6.07 -6.07 10.75
N VAL A 148 -6.24 -5.89 12.05
CA VAL A 148 -6.87 -6.86 12.94
C VAL A 148 -7.90 -6.17 13.83
N VAL A 149 -8.85 -6.95 14.36
CA VAL A 149 -9.79 -6.49 15.37
C VAL A 149 -9.16 -6.63 16.77
N GLY A 150 -9.30 -5.58 17.59
CA GLY A 150 -8.76 -5.49 18.94
C GLY A 150 -7.35 -4.89 18.97
N ASP A 151 -6.86 -4.63 20.18
CA ASP A 151 -5.59 -3.98 20.48
C ASP A 151 -4.71 -4.78 21.43
N SER A 152 -5.04 -6.07 21.65
CA SER A 152 -4.24 -6.94 22.51
C SER A 152 -2.81 -7.05 22.00
N SER A 153 -1.86 -6.89 22.90
CA SER A 153 -0.43 -7.02 22.62
C SER A 153 -0.12 -8.35 21.90
N ILE A 154 0.71 -8.27 20.89
CA ILE A 154 1.17 -9.41 20.08
C ILE A 154 2.68 -9.48 20.20
N ALA A 155 3.21 -10.62 20.68
CA ALA A 155 4.65 -10.80 20.81
C ALA A 155 5.36 -10.55 19.46
N ASP A 156 6.51 -9.89 19.49
CA ASP A 156 7.36 -9.58 18.34
C ASP A 156 6.70 -8.72 17.25
N CYS A 157 5.60 -8.03 17.60
CA CYS A 157 4.92 -7.11 16.68
C CYS A 157 4.62 -5.77 17.39
N GLU A 158 4.66 -4.71 16.62
CA GLU A 158 4.05 -3.44 16.99
C GLU A 158 2.57 -3.43 16.63
N ILE A 159 1.77 -2.76 17.46
CA ILE A 159 0.33 -2.61 17.25
C ILE A 159 -0.07 -1.15 17.47
N ALA A 160 -0.89 -0.63 16.56
CA ALA A 160 -1.46 0.71 16.67
C ALA A 160 -2.96 0.67 16.45
N SER A 161 -3.72 1.09 17.46
CA SER A 161 -5.17 1.25 17.35
C SER A 161 -5.49 2.48 16.50
N LEU A 162 -6.20 2.29 15.40
CA LEU A 162 -6.43 3.31 14.39
C LEU A 162 -7.85 3.85 14.39
N TRP A 163 -8.85 2.99 14.26
CA TRP A 163 -10.26 3.43 14.18
C TRP A 163 -11.21 2.47 14.85
N ARG A 164 -12.45 2.92 15.01
CA ARG A 164 -13.55 2.14 15.56
C ARG A 164 -14.71 2.12 14.59
N GLU A 165 -15.39 0.99 14.51
CA GLU A 165 -16.60 0.83 13.71
C GLU A 165 -17.73 0.30 14.57
N ARG A 166 -18.92 0.84 14.39
CA ARG A 166 -20.13 0.35 15.04
C ARG A 166 -20.55 -0.99 14.44
N VAL A 167 -21.13 -1.86 15.25
CA VAL A 167 -21.68 -3.14 14.80
C VAL A 167 -23.11 -2.94 14.32
N TYR A 168 -23.41 -3.54 13.18
CA TYR A 168 -24.73 -3.54 12.56
C TYR A 168 -25.24 -4.97 12.44
N VAL A 169 -26.57 -5.13 12.57
CA VAL A 169 -27.29 -6.35 12.21
C VAL A 169 -27.72 -6.23 10.75
N ALA A 170 -27.34 -7.20 9.94
CA ALA A 170 -27.82 -7.36 8.57
C ALA A 170 -29.07 -8.23 8.60
N LEU A 171 -30.17 -7.71 8.06
CA LEU A 171 -31.50 -8.31 8.06
C LEU A 171 -32.07 -8.36 6.64
N PRO A 172 -32.96 -9.33 6.33
CA PRO A 172 -33.80 -9.22 5.16
C PRO A 172 -34.67 -7.96 5.23
N GLU A 173 -34.88 -7.27 4.13
CA GLU A 173 -35.70 -6.05 4.07
C GLU A 173 -37.14 -6.26 4.60
N ARG A 174 -37.67 -7.46 4.46
CA ARG A 174 -39.03 -7.84 4.94
C ARG A 174 -39.05 -8.42 6.35
N HIS A 175 -37.94 -8.39 7.07
CA HIS A 175 -37.86 -8.89 8.43
C HIS A 175 -38.68 -8.01 9.40
N GLU A 176 -39.31 -8.58 10.41
CA GLU A 176 -40.12 -7.83 11.39
C GLU A 176 -39.30 -6.71 12.08
N LEU A 177 -38.02 -6.95 12.34
CA LEU A 177 -37.11 -5.96 12.93
C LEU A 177 -36.60 -4.91 11.95
N ALA A 178 -36.82 -5.08 10.65
CA ALA A 178 -36.28 -4.17 9.62
C ALA A 178 -36.83 -2.74 9.72
N GLY A 179 -38.01 -2.54 10.27
CA GLY A 179 -38.64 -1.23 10.49
C GLY A 179 -38.07 -0.45 11.68
N ARG A 180 -37.28 -1.06 12.56
CA ARG A 180 -36.72 -0.39 13.74
C ARG A 180 -35.53 0.48 13.35
N ARG A 181 -35.30 1.57 14.09
CA ARG A 181 -34.12 2.45 13.86
C ARG A 181 -32.84 1.85 14.40
N GLN A 182 -32.89 1.11 15.48
CA GLN A 182 -31.81 0.39 16.14
C GLN A 182 -32.35 -0.85 16.81
N LEU A 183 -31.50 -1.80 17.14
CA LEU A 183 -31.85 -3.10 17.72
C LEU A 183 -31.11 -3.32 19.03
N ASP A 184 -31.78 -3.93 19.98
CA ASP A 184 -31.17 -4.42 21.21
C ASP A 184 -30.89 -5.91 21.12
N TRP A 185 -29.93 -6.41 21.87
CA TRP A 185 -29.62 -7.84 21.94
C TRP A 185 -30.84 -8.69 22.39
N SER A 186 -31.72 -8.09 23.19
CA SER A 186 -32.98 -8.72 23.60
C SER A 186 -33.92 -8.99 22.42
N ASP A 187 -33.86 -8.19 21.35
CA ASP A 187 -34.64 -8.39 20.14
C ASP A 187 -34.13 -9.58 19.31
N LEU A 188 -32.86 -9.92 19.46
CA LEU A 188 -32.15 -10.92 18.66
C LEU A 188 -32.12 -12.31 19.28
N ARG A 189 -32.71 -12.51 20.48
CA ARG A 189 -32.64 -13.75 21.25
C ARG A 189 -33.19 -14.98 20.55
N CYS A 190 -34.19 -14.81 19.72
CA CYS A 190 -34.88 -15.90 19.02
C CYS A 190 -34.52 -15.95 17.53
N GLU A 191 -33.55 -15.19 17.10
CA GLU A 191 -33.19 -15.12 15.71
C GLU A 191 -32.18 -16.21 15.32
N SER A 192 -32.29 -16.70 14.08
CA SER A 192 -31.34 -17.62 13.50
C SER A 192 -30.22 -16.86 12.79
N PHE A 193 -29.00 -17.01 13.28
CA PHE A 193 -27.82 -16.36 12.70
C PHE A 193 -27.16 -17.24 11.64
N ILE A 194 -26.62 -16.61 10.63
CA ILE A 194 -25.71 -17.25 9.68
C ILE A 194 -24.34 -16.57 9.71
N VAL A 195 -23.27 -17.36 9.71
CA VAL A 195 -21.88 -16.85 9.70
C VAL A 195 -21.06 -17.61 8.68
N SER A 196 -20.01 -16.99 8.13
CA SER A 196 -19.07 -17.67 7.26
C SER A 196 -18.23 -18.71 8.03
N ARG A 197 -17.80 -19.79 7.38
CA ARG A 197 -16.76 -20.69 7.93
C ARG A 197 -15.38 -20.05 7.90
N SER A 198 -15.15 -19.15 6.93
CA SER A 198 -13.91 -18.38 6.81
C SER A 198 -14.00 -17.11 7.65
N GLU A 199 -12.85 -16.52 7.97
CA GLU A 199 -12.80 -15.23 8.63
C GLU A 199 -13.60 -14.14 7.85
N PRO A 200 -14.29 -13.24 8.54
CA PRO A 200 -14.34 -13.05 9.99
C PRO A 200 -15.42 -13.90 10.72
N GLY A 201 -16.03 -14.87 10.07
CA GLY A 201 -17.17 -15.63 10.62
C GLY A 201 -16.97 -16.24 12.01
N PRO A 202 -15.84 -16.93 12.32
CA PRO A 202 -15.60 -17.43 13.68
C PRO A 202 -15.59 -16.32 14.74
N ALA A 203 -14.99 -15.17 14.45
CA ALA A 203 -14.97 -14.03 15.36
C ALA A 203 -16.38 -13.43 15.57
N VAL A 204 -17.20 -13.40 14.50
CA VAL A 204 -18.61 -12.98 14.57
C VAL A 204 -19.42 -13.95 15.42
N HIS A 205 -19.25 -15.28 15.22
CA HIS A 205 -19.87 -16.32 16.04
C HIS A 205 -19.59 -16.09 17.53
N ASP A 206 -18.31 -15.99 17.90
CA ASP A 206 -17.90 -15.82 19.30
C ASP A 206 -18.44 -14.52 19.90
N TYR A 207 -18.55 -13.47 19.08
CA TYR A 207 -19.15 -12.22 19.51
C TYR A 207 -20.66 -12.39 19.82
N ILE A 208 -21.42 -13.04 18.94
CA ILE A 208 -22.85 -13.32 19.12
C ILE A 208 -23.06 -14.15 20.40
N VAL A 209 -22.34 -15.25 20.54
CA VAL A 209 -22.44 -16.15 21.69
C VAL A 209 -22.18 -15.39 23.00
N ARG A 210 -21.11 -14.60 23.06
CA ARG A 210 -20.75 -13.83 24.25
C ARG A 210 -21.83 -12.80 24.61
N ARG A 211 -22.38 -12.08 23.63
CA ARG A 211 -23.39 -11.05 23.87
C ARG A 211 -24.76 -11.63 24.26
N LEU A 212 -25.13 -12.76 23.70
CA LEU A 212 -26.38 -13.45 24.00
C LEU A 212 -26.32 -14.32 25.26
N SER A 213 -25.13 -14.66 25.77
CA SER A 213 -24.98 -15.39 27.05
C SER A 213 -25.60 -14.64 28.21
N ASP A 214 -25.59 -13.32 28.21
CA ASP A 214 -26.20 -12.46 29.26
C ASP A 214 -27.71 -12.64 29.34
N TYR A 215 -28.34 -13.18 28.29
CA TYR A 215 -29.79 -13.44 28.24
C TYR A 215 -30.17 -14.89 28.49
N CYS A 216 -29.21 -15.71 28.96
CA CYS A 216 -29.43 -17.16 29.21
C CYS A 216 -29.97 -17.90 28.00
N THR A 217 -29.61 -17.48 26.78
CA THR A 217 -30.10 -18.05 25.52
C THR A 217 -28.92 -18.62 24.71
N SER A 218 -29.09 -19.85 24.19
CA SER A 218 -28.17 -20.39 23.22
C SER A 218 -28.65 -20.01 21.83
N PRO A 219 -27.94 -19.10 21.11
CA PRO A 219 -28.36 -18.67 19.79
C PRO A 219 -28.24 -19.82 18.78
N GLU A 220 -29.18 -19.89 17.83
CA GLU A 220 -29.03 -20.73 16.67
C GLU A 220 -28.07 -20.05 15.67
N ILE A 221 -26.90 -20.65 15.48
CA ILE A 221 -25.87 -20.09 14.56
C ILE A 221 -25.45 -21.14 13.55
N LEU A 222 -25.74 -20.89 12.27
CA LEU A 222 -25.44 -21.79 11.18
C LEU A 222 -24.21 -21.31 10.40
N TYR A 223 -23.22 -22.18 10.31
CA TYR A 223 -22.04 -21.92 9.49
C TYR A 223 -22.29 -22.18 8.00
N LYS A 224 -21.99 -21.21 7.16
CA LYS A 224 -22.03 -21.29 5.69
C LYS A 224 -20.62 -21.31 5.11
N GLY A 225 -20.34 -22.23 4.18
CA GLY A 225 -19.05 -22.34 3.49
C GLY A 225 -18.92 -21.35 2.32
N VAL A 226 -19.19 -20.06 2.56
CA VAL A 226 -19.23 -19.02 1.53
C VAL A 226 -18.44 -17.80 2.00
N VAL A 227 -18.00 -16.96 1.05
CA VAL A 227 -17.39 -15.66 1.31
C VAL A 227 -18.43 -14.64 1.81
N GLN A 228 -17.96 -13.55 2.41
CA GLN A 228 -18.81 -12.57 3.07
C GLN A 228 -19.86 -11.94 2.14
N GLU A 229 -19.50 -11.64 0.87
CA GLU A 229 -20.46 -11.08 -0.10
C GLU A 229 -21.63 -12.05 -0.39
N THR A 230 -21.32 -13.33 -0.54
CA THR A 230 -22.36 -14.37 -0.72
C THR A 230 -23.19 -14.54 0.54
N LEU A 231 -22.57 -14.46 1.73
CA LEU A 231 -23.30 -14.52 3.01
C LEU A 231 -24.31 -13.38 3.12
N MET A 232 -23.94 -12.15 2.75
CA MET A 232 -24.85 -11.00 2.74
C MET A 232 -26.03 -11.20 1.79
N ASN A 233 -25.80 -11.79 0.63
CA ASN A 233 -26.89 -12.16 -0.30
C ASN A 233 -27.81 -13.24 0.29
N LEU A 234 -27.28 -14.22 1.02
CA LEU A 234 -28.10 -15.23 1.72
C LEU A 234 -28.96 -14.58 2.80
N VAL A 235 -28.46 -13.57 3.50
CA VAL A 235 -29.28 -12.76 4.43
C VAL A 235 -30.43 -12.08 3.66
N GLY A 236 -30.15 -11.39 2.54
CA GLY A 236 -31.18 -10.76 1.72
C GLY A 236 -32.23 -11.76 1.18
N LEU A 237 -31.87 -13.02 1.02
CA LEU A 237 -32.78 -14.13 0.66
C LEU A 237 -33.54 -14.73 1.85
N GLY A 238 -33.37 -14.23 3.08
CA GLY A 238 -34.10 -14.68 4.26
C GLY A 238 -33.54 -15.97 4.88
N GLN A 239 -32.25 -16.32 4.65
CA GLN A 239 -31.65 -17.51 5.20
C GLN A 239 -31.14 -17.35 6.66
N GLY A 240 -31.43 -16.23 7.30
CA GLY A 240 -31.03 -15.84 8.64
C GLY A 240 -30.50 -14.43 8.67
N ILE A 241 -29.99 -14.00 9.83
CA ILE A 241 -29.40 -12.67 10.04
C ILE A 241 -27.90 -12.82 10.31
N THR A 242 -27.14 -11.72 10.21
CA THR A 242 -25.72 -11.72 10.59
C THR A 242 -25.27 -10.37 11.14
N LEU A 243 -24.05 -10.31 11.67
CA LEU A 243 -23.44 -9.06 12.10
C LEU A 243 -22.36 -8.61 11.15
N VAL A 244 -22.28 -7.31 10.95
CA VAL A 244 -21.27 -6.66 10.11
C VAL A 244 -20.79 -5.37 10.76
N SER A 245 -19.64 -4.86 10.32
CA SER A 245 -19.18 -3.52 10.71
C SER A 245 -19.79 -2.43 9.83
N ALA A 246 -19.62 -1.18 10.23
CA ALA A 246 -20.06 0.00 9.49
C ALA A 246 -19.48 0.06 8.04
N ALA A 247 -18.41 -0.65 7.74
CA ALA A 247 -17.84 -0.74 6.40
C ALA A 247 -18.84 -1.25 5.33
N TRP A 248 -19.90 -1.92 5.75
CA TRP A 248 -20.94 -2.43 4.85
C TRP A 248 -22.06 -1.42 4.54
N MET A 249 -22.09 -0.26 5.20
CA MET A 249 -23.19 0.72 5.01
C MET A 249 -23.30 1.24 3.58
N ASP A 250 -22.18 1.38 2.90
CA ASP A 250 -22.14 1.88 1.51
C ASP A 250 -22.31 0.78 0.46
N VAL A 251 -22.42 -0.49 0.90
CA VAL A 251 -22.56 -1.64 0.01
C VAL A 251 -24.02 -1.96 -0.22
N LYS A 252 -24.47 -1.80 -1.45
CA LYS A 252 -25.86 -2.15 -1.83
C LYS A 252 -25.98 -3.65 -2.06
N VAL A 253 -26.69 -4.33 -1.18
CA VAL A 253 -27.08 -5.75 -1.35
C VAL A 253 -28.60 -5.80 -1.53
N PRO A 254 -29.11 -6.50 -2.55
CA PRO A 254 -30.56 -6.59 -2.80
C PRO A 254 -31.31 -7.19 -1.60
N ASN A 255 -32.48 -6.61 -1.28
CA ASN A 255 -33.41 -7.07 -0.22
C ASN A 255 -32.77 -7.16 1.18
N LEU A 256 -31.75 -6.35 1.45
CA LEU A 256 -31.03 -6.33 2.72
C LEU A 256 -31.08 -4.93 3.33
N VAL A 257 -31.26 -4.88 4.65
CA VAL A 257 -31.13 -3.64 5.43
C VAL A 257 -30.14 -3.85 6.57
N LEU A 258 -29.45 -2.77 6.96
CA LEU A 258 -28.56 -2.72 8.11
C LEU A 258 -29.19 -1.92 9.22
N ARG A 259 -29.14 -2.44 10.46
CA ARG A 259 -29.62 -1.73 11.66
C ARG A 259 -28.51 -1.73 12.72
N PRO A 260 -28.16 -0.56 13.26
CA PRO A 260 -27.14 -0.48 14.30
C PRO A 260 -27.64 -1.14 15.58
N LEU A 261 -26.75 -1.75 16.34
CA LEU A 261 -27.01 -2.14 17.73
C LEU A 261 -27.10 -0.90 18.60
N SER A 262 -27.99 -0.91 19.61
CA SER A 262 -28.28 0.23 20.47
C SER A 262 -27.17 0.48 21.49
N ASP A 263 -26.53 -0.59 21.99
CA ASP A 263 -25.46 -0.51 23.00
C ASP A 263 -24.23 0.22 22.42
N PRO A 264 -23.81 1.36 23.00
CA PRO A 264 -22.59 2.05 22.58
C PRO A 264 -21.30 1.22 22.70
N ALA A 265 -21.33 0.13 23.47
CA ALA A 265 -20.23 -0.80 23.59
C ALA A 265 -20.10 -1.78 22.40
N ASP A 266 -21.11 -1.83 21.52
CA ASP A 266 -21.08 -2.64 20.30
C ASP A 266 -20.26 -1.95 19.20
N ILE A 267 -18.99 -1.82 19.48
CA ILE A 267 -17.98 -1.26 18.59
C ILE A 267 -16.84 -2.24 18.36
N MET A 268 -16.30 -2.25 17.16
CA MET A 268 -15.11 -2.98 16.78
C MET A 268 -13.94 -2.01 16.68
N LEU A 269 -12.89 -2.26 17.48
CA LEU A 269 -11.64 -1.52 17.40
C LEU A 269 -10.73 -2.20 16.37
N PHE A 270 -10.26 -1.46 15.40
CA PHE A 270 -9.32 -1.94 14.39
C PHE A 270 -7.92 -1.39 14.64
N SER A 271 -6.94 -2.28 14.55
CA SER A 271 -5.54 -1.97 14.75
C SER A 271 -4.69 -2.44 13.57
N ALA A 272 -3.64 -1.68 13.26
CA ALA A 272 -2.57 -2.13 12.38
C ALA A 272 -1.51 -2.88 13.20
N VAL A 273 -1.00 -3.97 12.63
CA VAL A 273 0.05 -4.81 13.23
C VAL A 273 1.17 -4.97 12.22
N TRP A 274 2.42 -4.72 12.64
CA TRP A 274 3.61 -4.90 11.79
C TRP A 274 4.80 -5.35 12.62
N SER A 275 5.83 -5.87 11.94
CA SER A 275 7.09 -6.23 12.61
C SER A 275 7.95 -4.98 12.84
N PRO A 276 8.47 -4.73 14.06
CA PRO A 276 9.41 -3.63 14.31
C PRO A 276 10.71 -3.76 13.52
N LEU A 277 11.03 -4.96 13.06
CA LEU A 277 12.21 -5.25 12.26
C LEU A 277 11.96 -5.06 10.74
N ASN A 278 10.75 -4.66 10.33
CA ASN A 278 10.46 -4.41 8.93
C ASN A 278 10.96 -3.01 8.52
N ASP A 279 11.99 -2.99 7.70
CA ASP A 279 12.65 -1.78 7.21
C ASP A 279 12.06 -1.24 5.88
N ASN A 280 10.98 -1.84 5.36
CA ASN A 280 10.32 -1.40 4.14
C ASN A 280 9.88 0.08 4.23
N PRO A 281 10.47 1.00 3.43
CA PRO A 281 10.12 2.42 3.52
C PRO A 281 8.67 2.69 3.08
N ALA A 282 8.10 1.85 2.20
CA ALA A 282 6.70 1.96 1.75
C ALA A 282 5.73 1.67 2.92
N LEU A 283 6.05 0.71 3.81
CA LEU A 283 5.30 0.45 5.03
C LEU A 283 5.25 1.69 5.94
N ARG A 284 6.40 2.33 6.20
CA ARG A 284 6.45 3.51 7.07
C ARG A 284 5.55 4.63 6.56
N ARG A 285 5.53 4.87 5.25
CA ARG A 285 4.61 5.84 4.61
C ARG A 285 3.16 5.40 4.74
N PHE A 286 2.88 4.11 4.56
CA PHE A 286 1.53 3.56 4.67
C PHE A 286 0.97 3.76 6.08
N ILE A 287 1.73 3.41 7.11
CA ILE A 287 1.36 3.62 8.52
C ILE A 287 1.19 5.11 8.84
N SER A 288 2.05 5.99 8.31
CA SER A 288 1.91 7.44 8.49
C SER A 288 0.60 7.98 7.91
N VAL A 289 0.19 7.51 6.71
CA VAL A 289 -1.10 7.87 6.11
C VAL A 289 -2.25 7.37 6.98
N ALA A 290 -2.20 6.13 7.46
CA ALA A 290 -3.21 5.55 8.34
C ALA A 290 -3.38 6.35 9.64
N HIS A 291 -2.28 6.71 10.31
CA HIS A 291 -2.31 7.56 11.50
C HIS A 291 -2.86 8.96 11.24
N THR A 292 -2.49 9.58 10.11
CA THR A 292 -2.97 10.90 9.72
C THR A 292 -4.49 10.90 9.55
N LEU A 293 -5.02 9.89 8.87
CA LEU A 293 -6.46 9.74 8.67
C LEU A 293 -7.18 9.43 10.00
N ALA A 294 -6.64 8.52 10.82
CA ALA A 294 -7.20 8.22 12.14
C ALA A 294 -7.25 9.45 13.05
N GLY A 295 -6.24 10.30 13.02
CA GLY A 295 -6.21 11.55 13.77
C GLY A 295 -7.24 12.58 13.28
N ARG A 296 -7.64 12.56 12.01
CA ARG A 296 -8.72 13.41 11.48
C ARG A 296 -10.10 12.93 11.96
N VAL A 297 -10.35 11.62 11.91
CA VAL A 297 -11.61 11.04 12.38
C VAL A 297 -11.80 11.30 13.87
N ARG A 298 -10.78 11.13 14.72
CA ARG A 298 -10.85 11.41 16.17
C ARG A 298 -11.17 12.88 16.49
N ARG A 299 -10.83 13.83 15.62
CA ARG A 299 -11.10 15.27 15.81
C ARG A 299 -12.45 15.72 15.29
N GLY A 300 -13.08 14.97 14.38
CA GLY A 300 -14.28 15.40 13.66
C GLY A 300 -15.57 14.64 13.98
N ALA A 301 -15.47 13.41 14.50
CA ALA A 301 -16.63 12.60 14.87
C ALA A 301 -16.21 11.46 15.81
N SER A 302 -17.06 11.07 16.73
CA SER A 302 -16.83 9.94 17.65
C SER A 302 -16.80 8.58 16.96
N ASP A 303 -17.41 8.45 15.77
CA ASP A 303 -17.48 7.22 14.98
C ASP A 303 -17.21 7.53 13.50
N TRP A 304 -16.62 6.56 12.77
CA TRP A 304 -16.50 6.64 11.33
C TRP A 304 -17.90 6.70 10.69
N ALA A 305 -18.25 7.88 10.13
CA ALA A 305 -19.40 8.04 9.25
C ALA A 305 -18.90 8.52 7.88
N PRO A 306 -19.38 7.96 6.76
CA PRO A 306 -18.94 8.30 5.40
C PRO A 306 -19.04 9.78 5.06
N GLU A 307 -19.96 10.51 5.68
CA GLU A 307 -20.24 11.93 5.44
C GLU A 307 -19.12 12.88 5.93
N ALA A 308 -18.26 12.46 6.85
CA ALA A 308 -17.26 13.34 7.47
C ALA A 308 -16.07 13.69 6.55
N LEU A 309 -15.89 13.03 5.40
CA LEU A 309 -14.78 13.29 4.47
C LEU A 309 -15.19 13.94 3.14
N ALA A 310 -16.48 14.08 2.87
CA ALA A 310 -16.97 14.63 1.58
C ALA A 310 -16.76 16.16 1.43
N THR A 311 -16.33 16.89 2.47
CA THR A 311 -16.37 18.37 2.50
C THR A 311 -15.02 19.07 2.63
N THR A 312 -13.89 18.46 2.28
CA THR A 312 -12.64 19.23 2.25
C THR A 312 -12.03 19.21 0.83
N PRO A 313 -12.12 20.31 0.07
CA PRO A 313 -11.37 20.41 -1.18
C PRO A 313 -9.88 20.42 -0.86
N VAL A 314 -9.14 19.57 -1.56
CA VAL A 314 -7.67 19.56 -1.59
C VAL A 314 -7.23 20.97 -2.02
N GLY A 315 -6.47 21.65 -1.16
CA GLY A 315 -6.04 23.03 -1.35
C GLY A 315 -5.48 23.29 -2.75
N GLY A 316 -6.16 24.17 -3.47
CA GLY A 316 -5.73 24.67 -4.75
C GLY A 316 -4.42 25.43 -4.59
N VAL A 317 -3.46 25.09 -5.43
CA VAL A 317 -2.27 25.89 -5.68
C VAL A 317 -2.74 27.24 -6.22
N SER A 318 -2.52 28.29 -5.45
CA SER A 318 -2.76 29.67 -5.84
C SER A 318 -1.84 30.02 -7.01
N SER A 319 -2.40 30.12 -8.21
CA SER A 319 -1.74 30.77 -9.34
C SER A 319 -1.90 32.28 -9.20
N ALA A 320 -0.86 32.92 -8.68
CA ALA A 320 -0.76 34.37 -8.66
C ALA A 320 -0.42 34.88 -10.07
N GLY A 321 -1.20 35.87 -10.56
CA GLY A 321 -0.72 36.95 -11.39
C GLY A 321 -0.85 36.80 -12.90
N ALA A 322 -2.02 37.01 -13.46
CA ALA A 322 -2.13 37.58 -14.81
C ALA A 322 -2.73 39.00 -14.72
N ARG A 323 -1.89 40.00 -14.93
CA ARG A 323 -2.29 41.41 -15.10
C ARG A 323 -3.13 41.56 -16.37
N LYS A 324 -4.31 42.17 -16.24
CA LYS A 324 -5.09 42.68 -17.36
C LYS A 324 -4.38 43.93 -17.96
N PRO A 325 -4.37 44.10 -19.28
CA PRO A 325 -4.05 45.40 -19.87
C PRO A 325 -5.29 46.29 -19.85
N ASP A 326 -5.02 47.58 -19.50
CA ASP A 326 -5.94 48.70 -19.44
C ASP A 326 -6.34 49.14 -20.86
N PRO A 327 -7.58 49.57 -21.11
CA PRO A 327 -7.96 50.20 -22.36
C PRO A 327 -7.98 51.74 -22.18
N SER A 328 -7.24 52.45 -23.01
CA SER A 328 -7.43 53.90 -23.20
C SER A 328 -6.77 54.37 -24.49
N PRO A 329 -7.18 55.50 -25.01
CA PRO A 329 -8.50 55.97 -25.40
C PRO A 329 -8.72 55.96 -26.90
#